data_22c5ad819d56a8061e7ab11ddda6b838
#
_entry.id   22c5ad819d56a8061e7ab11ddda6b838
#
_cell.length_a   1.000
_cell.length_b   1.000
_cell.length_c   1.000
_cell.angle_alpha   90.00
_cell.angle_beta   90.00
_cell.angle_gamma   90.00
#
_symmetry.space_group_name_H-M   'P 1'
#
loop_
_entity.id
_entity.type
_entity.pdbx_description
1 polymer ?
#
loop_
_entity_poly.entity_id
_entity_poly.type
_entity_poly.pdbx_seq_one_letter_code
_entity_poly.pdbx_strand_id
1 'polypeptide(L)'
;MQTAFLAYRSSQVHYCWFGTGQKLILCLHGYGESSESFHFLAKYIGTEYTLIGIDLPFHGKTQWNEGLQFSVADLVTITETLHAKYCDGAQRITLLGYSMGGRVALQLLQSLSTKIEKTVLLAPDGLKVNFWYWLATQTYIGNRLFGYTMKHPGWFFSLLKAGNKLKLINQSVLKFTRHYINDTTVRRLLYERWTTMRAIKPNLAFIKKLIRAHNLPVRLLYGQYDRIIRPERGEKFRRGIESFCTLHIIQTGHQVLQEKQVKEIIPLIES
;
A
#
# COMPACT_ATOMS: atom_id res chain seq x y z
N MET A 1 -16.23 -9.82 11.73
CA MET A 1 -15.58 -9.78 10.41
C MET A 1 -16.43 -10.55 9.43
N GLN A 2 -16.79 -9.92 8.34
CA GLN A 2 -17.49 -10.52 7.20
C GLN A 2 -16.58 -10.46 5.98
N THR A 3 -16.73 -11.40 5.05
CA THR A 3 -15.87 -11.49 3.85
C THR A 3 -16.70 -11.81 2.62
N ALA A 4 -16.28 -11.33 1.45
CA ALA A 4 -16.89 -11.66 0.19
C ALA A 4 -15.90 -11.53 -0.97
N PHE A 5 -16.34 -11.96 -2.13
CA PHE A 5 -15.64 -11.76 -3.39
C PHE A 5 -16.43 -10.80 -4.27
N LEU A 6 -15.70 -9.89 -4.90
CA LEU A 6 -16.19 -9.04 -5.97
C LEU A 6 -15.73 -9.65 -7.30
N ALA A 7 -16.70 -10.03 -8.14
CA ALA A 7 -16.39 -10.45 -9.50
C ALA A 7 -15.87 -9.25 -10.30
N TYR A 8 -14.68 -9.38 -10.87
CA TYR A 8 -14.06 -8.36 -11.70
C TYR A 8 -13.41 -9.01 -12.91
N ARG A 9 -14.00 -8.86 -14.09
CA ARG A 9 -13.60 -9.56 -15.33
C ARG A 9 -13.45 -11.07 -15.08
N SER A 10 -12.26 -11.65 -15.29
CA SER A 10 -11.96 -13.07 -15.01
C SER A 10 -11.48 -13.32 -13.58
N SER A 11 -11.37 -12.27 -12.76
CA SER A 11 -10.82 -12.30 -11.42
C SER A 11 -11.92 -12.29 -10.34
N GLN A 12 -11.54 -12.76 -9.13
CA GLN A 12 -12.35 -12.67 -7.92
C GLN A 12 -11.55 -11.86 -6.89
N VAL A 13 -11.93 -10.60 -6.68
CA VAL A 13 -11.27 -9.71 -5.72
C VAL A 13 -11.88 -9.95 -4.35
N HIS A 14 -11.09 -10.50 -3.42
CA HIS A 14 -11.51 -10.70 -2.05
C HIS A 14 -11.48 -9.39 -1.27
N TYR A 15 -12.46 -9.19 -0.43
CA TYR A 15 -12.51 -8.09 0.52
C TYR A 15 -13.17 -8.50 1.82
N CYS A 16 -12.81 -7.82 2.90
CA CYS A 16 -13.42 -7.98 4.22
C CYS A 16 -14.08 -6.68 4.63
N TRP A 17 -15.15 -6.77 5.45
CA TRP A 17 -15.64 -5.56 6.12
C TRP A 17 -15.88 -5.82 7.60
N PHE A 18 -15.69 -4.76 8.36
CA PHE A 18 -15.73 -4.75 9.81
C PHE A 18 -16.50 -3.52 10.30
N GLY A 19 -17.20 -3.65 11.42
CA GLY A 19 -18.03 -2.56 11.96
C GLY A 19 -19.39 -2.48 11.28
N THR A 20 -20.22 -1.58 11.79
CA THR A 20 -21.62 -1.35 11.38
C THR A 20 -21.98 0.12 11.30
N GLY A 21 -20.97 1.00 11.45
CA GLY A 21 -21.14 2.45 11.41
C GLY A 21 -21.41 2.95 10.01
N GLN A 22 -21.96 4.16 9.93
CA GLN A 22 -22.37 4.75 8.64
C GLN A 22 -21.19 5.32 7.84
N LYS A 23 -20.12 5.81 8.51
CA LYS A 23 -18.95 6.35 7.82
C LYS A 23 -18.08 5.24 7.24
N LEU A 24 -17.67 5.38 5.98
CA LEU A 24 -16.88 4.35 5.30
C LEU A 24 -15.39 4.65 5.31
N ILE A 25 -14.60 3.64 5.67
CA ILE A 25 -13.14 3.64 5.53
C ILE A 25 -12.73 2.56 4.55
N LEU A 26 -12.06 2.94 3.46
CA LEU A 26 -11.42 2.00 2.55
C LEU A 26 -9.99 1.73 3.03
N CYS A 27 -9.71 0.50 3.41
CA CYS A 27 -8.45 0.04 3.98
C CYS A 27 -7.60 -0.68 2.94
N LEU A 28 -6.34 -0.24 2.78
CA LEU A 28 -5.40 -0.72 1.76
C LEU A 28 -4.11 -1.19 2.45
N HIS A 29 -3.88 -2.50 2.41
CA HIS A 29 -2.84 -3.19 3.18
C HIS A 29 -1.41 -3.04 2.63
N GLY A 30 -0.43 -3.40 3.44
CA GLY A 30 0.99 -3.44 3.10
C GLY A 30 1.37 -4.63 2.23
N TYR A 31 2.64 -4.62 1.75
CA TYR A 31 3.19 -5.74 0.99
C TYR A 31 3.21 -7.03 1.83
N GLY A 32 2.66 -8.09 1.27
CA GLY A 32 2.61 -9.41 1.93
C GLY A 32 1.53 -9.57 2.99
N GLU A 33 0.71 -8.55 3.19
CA GLU A 33 -0.43 -8.57 4.12
C GLU A 33 -1.77 -8.82 3.40
N SER A 34 -2.86 -8.68 4.11
CA SER A 34 -4.22 -8.82 3.59
C SER A 34 -5.16 -7.78 4.20
N SER A 35 -6.38 -7.73 3.71
CA SER A 35 -7.47 -6.91 4.23
C SER A 35 -7.75 -7.16 5.73
N GLU A 36 -7.45 -8.35 6.23
CA GLU A 36 -7.65 -8.73 7.63
C GLU A 36 -6.74 -7.95 8.60
N SER A 37 -5.63 -7.36 8.12
CA SER A 37 -4.69 -6.57 8.95
C SER A 37 -5.33 -5.39 9.67
N PHE A 38 -6.50 -4.92 9.22
CA PHE A 38 -7.22 -3.79 9.81
C PHE A 38 -8.31 -4.20 10.82
N HIS A 39 -8.55 -5.51 11.00
CA HIS A 39 -9.68 -6.01 11.79
C HIS A 39 -9.71 -5.47 13.23
N PHE A 40 -8.55 -5.33 13.87
CA PHE A 40 -8.46 -4.84 15.24
C PHE A 40 -9.05 -3.42 15.43
N LEU A 41 -9.05 -2.58 14.37
CA LEU A 41 -9.61 -1.22 14.45
C LEU A 41 -11.12 -1.23 14.70
N ALA A 42 -11.84 -2.24 14.20
CA ALA A 42 -13.28 -2.34 14.38
C ALA A 42 -13.72 -2.44 15.85
N LYS A 43 -12.85 -2.94 16.72
CA LYS A 43 -13.09 -3.00 18.17
C LYS A 43 -13.23 -1.59 18.78
N TYR A 44 -12.62 -0.60 18.18
CA TYR A 44 -12.51 0.75 18.73
C TYR A 44 -13.42 1.76 18.02
N ILE A 45 -13.56 1.64 16.70
CA ILE A 45 -14.32 2.60 15.88
C ILE A 45 -15.44 1.96 15.05
N GLY A 46 -15.68 0.66 15.20
CA GLY A 46 -16.65 -0.08 14.37
C GLY A 46 -18.11 0.26 14.61
N THR A 47 -18.46 1.02 15.63
CA THR A 47 -19.80 1.56 15.85
C THR A 47 -20.10 2.81 14.99
N GLU A 48 -19.07 3.59 14.67
CA GLU A 48 -19.20 4.81 13.85
C GLU A 48 -18.80 4.55 12.38
N TYR A 49 -17.88 3.62 12.15
CA TYR A 49 -17.30 3.34 10.86
C TYR A 49 -17.55 1.91 10.42
N THR A 50 -17.78 1.76 9.12
CA THR A 50 -17.61 0.49 8.40
C THR A 50 -16.27 0.52 7.67
N LEU A 51 -15.38 -0.40 8.03
CA LEU A 51 -14.06 -0.52 7.42
C LEU A 51 -14.12 -1.61 6.35
N ILE A 52 -13.78 -1.27 5.11
CA ILE A 52 -13.68 -2.23 3.99
C ILE A 52 -12.23 -2.38 3.60
N GLY A 53 -11.66 -3.55 3.84
CA GLY A 53 -10.31 -3.92 3.40
C GLY A 53 -10.38 -4.69 2.08
N ILE A 54 -9.56 -4.32 1.11
CA ILE A 54 -9.44 -5.02 -0.19
C ILE A 54 -8.14 -5.80 -0.19
N ASP A 55 -8.18 -7.08 -0.58
CA ASP A 55 -6.98 -7.84 -0.90
C ASP A 55 -6.53 -7.46 -2.32
N LEU A 56 -5.38 -6.78 -2.40
CA LEU A 56 -4.79 -6.37 -3.68
C LEU A 56 -4.34 -7.59 -4.52
N PRO A 57 -4.12 -7.46 -5.83
CA PRO A 57 -3.68 -8.57 -6.68
C PRO A 57 -2.49 -9.35 -6.09
N PHE A 58 -2.57 -10.68 -6.12
CA PHE A 58 -1.59 -11.63 -5.54
C PHE A 58 -1.40 -11.52 -4.02
N HIS A 59 -2.37 -10.94 -3.30
CA HIS A 59 -2.38 -10.88 -1.83
C HIS A 59 -3.67 -11.48 -1.28
N GLY A 60 -3.62 -11.89 -0.01
CA GLY A 60 -4.76 -12.45 0.71
C GLY A 60 -5.43 -13.60 -0.05
N LYS A 61 -6.74 -13.49 -0.25
CA LYS A 61 -7.57 -14.48 -0.93
C LYS A 61 -7.98 -14.05 -2.35
N THR A 62 -7.52 -12.89 -2.83
CA THR A 62 -7.81 -12.43 -4.20
C THR A 62 -7.25 -13.38 -5.25
N GLN A 63 -8.13 -13.84 -6.15
CA GLN A 63 -7.80 -14.65 -7.31
C GLN A 63 -7.68 -13.70 -8.52
N TRP A 64 -6.46 -13.23 -8.80
CA TRP A 64 -6.19 -12.29 -9.86
C TRP A 64 -5.81 -13.00 -11.14
N ASN A 65 -6.66 -12.93 -12.17
CA ASN A 65 -6.52 -13.66 -13.45
C ASN A 65 -6.26 -12.71 -14.64
N GLU A 66 -6.04 -11.41 -14.40
CA GLU A 66 -5.74 -10.42 -15.44
C GLU A 66 -4.23 -10.32 -15.75
N GLY A 67 -3.49 -11.39 -15.50
CA GLY A 67 -2.04 -11.45 -15.68
C GLY A 67 -1.27 -10.50 -14.76
N LEU A 68 -0.14 -10.01 -15.23
CA LEU A 68 0.73 -9.10 -14.45
C LEU A 68 0.38 -7.62 -14.69
N GLN A 69 -0.89 -7.30 -14.78
CA GLN A 69 -1.39 -5.95 -15.03
C GLN A 69 -2.46 -5.59 -13.99
N PHE A 70 -2.28 -4.46 -13.35
CA PHE A 70 -3.27 -3.83 -12.49
C PHE A 70 -3.18 -2.33 -12.73
N SER A 71 -4.09 -1.83 -13.57
CA SER A 71 -4.10 -0.44 -14.00
C SER A 71 -4.79 0.47 -12.96
N VAL A 72 -4.64 1.77 -13.14
CA VAL A 72 -5.40 2.75 -12.37
C VAL A 72 -6.90 2.61 -12.61
N ALA A 73 -7.31 2.27 -13.84
CA ALA A 73 -8.72 2.04 -14.16
C ALA A 73 -9.28 0.82 -13.41
N ASP A 74 -8.52 -0.27 -13.32
CA ASP A 74 -8.93 -1.45 -12.55
C ASP A 74 -9.14 -1.09 -11.07
N LEU A 75 -8.18 -0.37 -10.47
CA LEU A 75 -8.26 0.10 -9.09
C LEU A 75 -9.49 0.99 -8.86
N VAL A 76 -9.73 1.95 -9.74
CA VAL A 76 -10.87 2.87 -9.66
C VAL A 76 -12.18 2.10 -9.77
N THR A 77 -12.33 1.22 -10.77
CA THR A 77 -13.57 0.44 -10.97
C THR A 77 -13.88 -0.44 -9.76
N ILE A 78 -12.90 -1.16 -9.22
CA ILE A 78 -13.08 -1.98 -8.02
C ILE A 78 -13.51 -1.11 -6.83
N THR A 79 -12.85 0.02 -6.62
CA THR A 79 -13.18 0.96 -5.54
C THR A 79 -14.58 1.53 -5.70
N GLU A 80 -14.97 1.99 -6.88
CA GLU A 80 -16.29 2.55 -7.15
C GLU A 80 -17.40 1.51 -7.02
N THR A 81 -17.16 0.27 -7.41
CA THR A 81 -18.13 -0.82 -7.22
C THR A 81 -18.37 -1.09 -5.73
N LEU A 82 -17.30 -1.12 -4.92
CA LEU A 82 -17.45 -1.27 -3.47
C LEU A 82 -18.09 -0.04 -2.83
N HIS A 83 -17.72 1.17 -3.27
CA HIS A 83 -18.36 2.40 -2.83
C HIS A 83 -19.88 2.38 -3.10
N ALA A 84 -20.30 2.07 -4.31
CA ALA A 84 -21.72 1.98 -4.67
C ALA A 84 -22.49 0.90 -3.89
N LYS A 85 -21.81 -0.15 -3.44
CA LYS A 85 -22.41 -1.24 -2.65
C LYS A 85 -22.65 -0.87 -1.19
N TYR A 86 -21.79 -0.02 -0.61
CA TYR A 86 -21.76 0.24 0.84
C TYR A 86 -22.02 1.69 1.21
N CYS A 87 -22.10 2.59 0.24
CA CYS A 87 -22.39 4.02 0.44
C CYS A 87 -23.62 4.44 -0.33
N ASP A 88 -24.39 5.30 0.27
CA ASP A 88 -25.42 6.06 -0.45
C ASP A 88 -24.73 7.12 -1.31
N GLY A 89 -24.85 7.01 -2.61
CA GLY A 89 -24.23 7.71 -3.73
C GLY A 89 -23.42 9.00 -3.53
N ALA A 90 -23.80 9.87 -2.60
CA ALA A 90 -23.12 11.14 -2.31
C ALA A 90 -22.12 11.09 -1.17
N GLN A 91 -22.03 9.97 -0.43
CA GLN A 91 -21.15 9.85 0.73
C GLN A 91 -19.70 9.78 0.31
N ARG A 92 -18.86 10.62 0.94
CA ARG A 92 -17.40 10.59 0.77
C ARG A 92 -16.79 9.55 1.69
N ILE A 93 -15.66 8.99 1.28
CA ILE A 93 -14.94 7.93 2.00
C ILE A 93 -13.60 8.40 2.57
N THR A 94 -13.23 7.83 3.70
CA THR A 94 -11.88 7.96 4.23
C THR A 94 -11.00 6.86 3.63
N LEU A 95 -9.81 7.23 3.14
CA LEU A 95 -8.79 6.26 2.73
C LEU A 95 -7.83 5.98 3.88
N LEU A 96 -7.60 4.71 4.19
CA LEU A 96 -6.59 4.27 5.16
C LEU A 96 -5.59 3.35 4.44
N GLY A 97 -4.38 3.86 4.20
CA GLY A 97 -3.34 3.12 3.48
C GLY A 97 -2.11 2.85 4.33
N TYR A 98 -1.70 1.58 4.41
CA TYR A 98 -0.47 1.19 5.10
C TYR A 98 0.61 0.77 4.11
N SER A 99 1.84 1.31 4.26
CA SER A 99 3.01 0.94 3.46
C SER A 99 2.69 0.97 1.94
N MET A 100 2.72 -0.16 1.24
CA MET A 100 2.31 -0.27 -0.17
C MET A 100 0.89 0.25 -0.40
N GLY A 101 -0.03 -0.02 0.51
CA GLY A 101 -1.40 0.52 0.47
C GLY A 101 -1.46 2.04 0.53
N GLY A 102 -0.46 2.69 1.12
CA GLY A 102 -0.31 4.16 1.09
C GLY A 102 -0.12 4.69 -0.34
N ARG A 103 0.67 4.00 -1.18
CA ARG A 103 0.82 4.32 -2.60
C ARG A 103 -0.49 4.15 -3.36
N VAL A 104 -1.26 3.10 -3.03
CA VAL A 104 -2.57 2.86 -3.63
C VAL A 104 -3.58 3.93 -3.20
N ALA A 105 -3.59 4.30 -1.91
CA ALA A 105 -4.43 5.38 -1.39
C ALA A 105 -4.12 6.74 -2.06
N LEU A 106 -2.84 7.07 -2.25
CA LEU A 106 -2.43 8.27 -2.98
C LEU A 106 -2.92 8.26 -4.44
N GLN A 107 -2.91 7.09 -5.09
CA GLN A 107 -3.44 6.96 -6.45
C GLN A 107 -4.96 7.14 -6.48
N LEU A 108 -5.68 6.60 -5.50
CA LEU A 108 -7.14 6.81 -5.38
C LEU A 108 -7.47 8.27 -5.06
N LEU A 109 -6.73 8.92 -4.17
CA LEU A 109 -6.87 10.35 -3.91
C LEU A 109 -6.70 11.16 -5.21
N GLN A 110 -5.72 10.80 -6.03
CA GLN A 110 -5.51 11.44 -7.33
C GLN A 110 -6.67 11.23 -8.29
N SER A 111 -7.27 10.05 -8.31
CA SER A 111 -8.29 9.67 -9.30
C SER A 111 -9.72 10.00 -8.87
N LEU A 112 -10.00 10.03 -7.56
CA LEU A 112 -11.33 10.16 -6.98
C LEU A 112 -11.40 11.27 -5.93
N SER A 113 -10.63 12.36 -6.06
CA SER A 113 -10.49 13.41 -5.05
C SER A 113 -11.83 13.98 -4.54
N THR A 114 -12.84 14.06 -5.39
CA THR A 114 -14.19 14.56 -5.02
C THR A 114 -14.98 13.59 -4.16
N LYS A 115 -14.66 12.29 -4.22
CA LYS A 115 -15.30 11.23 -3.42
C LYS A 115 -14.53 10.95 -2.11
N ILE A 116 -13.37 11.58 -1.90
CA ILE A 116 -12.54 11.37 -0.72
C ILE A 116 -12.83 12.45 0.31
N GLU A 117 -13.11 12.03 1.53
CA GLU A 117 -13.27 12.92 2.68
C GLU A 117 -11.90 13.23 3.31
N LYS A 118 -11.10 12.20 3.52
CA LYS A 118 -9.82 12.24 4.24
C LYS A 118 -8.92 11.12 3.78
N THR A 119 -7.60 11.29 3.93
CA THR A 119 -6.63 10.23 3.65
C THR A 119 -5.68 10.07 4.84
N VAL A 120 -5.67 8.89 5.44
CA VAL A 120 -4.77 8.49 6.54
C VAL A 120 -3.73 7.52 5.98
N LEU A 121 -2.46 7.86 6.15
CA LEU A 121 -1.34 7.14 5.57
C LEU A 121 -0.36 6.69 6.67
N LEU A 122 -0.26 5.39 6.84
CA LEU A 122 0.58 4.75 7.85
C LEU A 122 1.87 4.26 7.18
N ALA A 123 3.00 4.90 7.46
CA ALA A 123 4.31 4.64 6.84
C ALA A 123 4.21 4.43 5.31
N PRO A 124 3.61 5.38 4.54
CA PRO A 124 3.22 5.15 3.16
C PRO A 124 4.40 5.02 2.21
N ASP A 125 4.34 4.00 1.33
CA ASP A 125 5.11 3.98 0.08
C ASP A 125 4.50 4.97 -0.95
N GLY A 126 5.26 5.23 -2.02
CA GLY A 126 4.82 6.10 -3.12
C GLY A 126 5.26 7.56 -2.99
N LEU A 127 5.80 7.99 -1.84
CA LEU A 127 6.35 9.34 -1.66
C LEU A 127 7.77 9.51 -2.23
N LYS A 128 8.44 8.41 -2.52
CA LYS A 128 9.73 8.36 -3.22
C LYS A 128 9.84 7.04 -3.96
N VAL A 129 10.20 7.09 -5.23
CA VAL A 129 10.49 5.88 -6.01
C VAL A 129 11.84 5.31 -5.57
N ASN A 130 11.88 4.02 -5.21
CA ASN A 130 13.13 3.31 -4.99
C ASN A 130 13.76 2.98 -6.35
N PHE A 131 15.05 3.29 -6.55
CA PHE A 131 15.77 3.06 -7.81
C PHE A 131 15.71 1.59 -8.26
N TRP A 132 15.95 0.65 -7.35
CA TRP A 132 15.93 -0.79 -7.68
C TRP A 132 14.54 -1.28 -8.06
N TYR A 133 13.50 -0.81 -7.34
CA TYR A 133 12.11 -1.07 -7.72
C TYR A 133 11.79 -0.49 -9.10
N TRP A 134 12.21 0.74 -9.36
CA TRP A 134 12.02 1.38 -10.66
C TRP A 134 12.73 0.59 -11.77
N LEU A 135 13.99 0.23 -11.59
CA LEU A 135 14.76 -0.54 -12.57
C LEU A 135 14.07 -1.89 -12.85
N ALA A 136 13.71 -2.64 -11.80
CA ALA A 136 13.12 -3.97 -11.90
C ALA A 136 11.69 -3.98 -12.47
N THR A 137 10.93 -2.88 -12.35
CA THR A 137 9.51 -2.88 -12.73
C THR A 137 9.15 -1.94 -13.88
N GLN A 138 9.91 -0.82 -14.06
CA GLN A 138 9.57 0.24 -14.99
C GLN A 138 10.36 0.18 -16.30
N THR A 139 11.48 -0.56 -16.34
CA THR A 139 12.25 -0.75 -17.56
C THR A 139 11.96 -2.13 -18.15
N TYR A 140 11.89 -2.22 -19.46
CA TYR A 140 11.63 -3.50 -20.15
C TYR A 140 12.71 -4.55 -19.85
N ILE A 141 13.98 -4.17 -20.00
CA ILE A 141 15.12 -5.06 -19.75
C ILE A 141 15.20 -5.44 -18.27
N GLY A 142 15.05 -4.47 -17.38
CA GLY A 142 15.08 -4.71 -15.94
C GLY A 142 13.97 -5.67 -15.49
N ASN A 143 12.76 -5.52 -16.03
CA ASN A 143 11.65 -6.41 -15.68
C ASN A 143 11.83 -7.84 -16.24
N ARG A 144 12.37 -7.97 -17.45
CA ARG A 144 12.71 -9.29 -17.98
C ARG A 144 13.82 -9.96 -17.19
N LEU A 145 14.87 -9.21 -16.82
CA LEU A 145 15.96 -9.72 -15.99
C LEU A 145 15.46 -10.10 -14.59
N PHE A 146 14.58 -9.27 -14.01
CA PHE A 146 13.94 -9.57 -12.72
C PHE A 146 13.14 -10.87 -12.80
N GLY A 147 12.28 -11.05 -13.81
CA GLY A 147 11.52 -12.28 -14.02
C GLY A 147 12.43 -13.50 -14.24
N TYR A 148 13.48 -13.36 -15.05
CA TYR A 148 14.47 -14.42 -15.25
C TYR A 148 15.18 -14.80 -13.95
N THR A 149 15.61 -13.80 -13.16
CA THR A 149 16.28 -14.03 -11.87
C THR A 149 15.36 -14.75 -10.88
N MET A 150 14.07 -14.42 -10.87
CA MET A 150 13.11 -15.08 -9.98
C MET A 150 12.84 -16.53 -10.39
N LYS A 151 12.96 -16.87 -11.68
CA LYS A 151 12.86 -18.26 -12.19
C LYS A 151 14.17 -19.04 -11.99
N HIS A 152 15.31 -18.39 -12.24
CA HIS A 152 16.65 -18.98 -12.23
C HIS A 152 17.60 -18.22 -11.30
N PRO A 153 17.46 -18.32 -9.96
CA PRO A 153 18.19 -17.48 -9.03
C PRO A 153 19.67 -17.85 -8.84
N GLY A 154 20.14 -18.98 -9.37
CA GLY A 154 21.50 -19.51 -9.15
C GLY A 154 22.60 -18.53 -9.53
N TRP A 155 22.51 -17.89 -10.69
CA TRP A 155 23.48 -16.88 -11.13
C TRP A 155 23.57 -15.69 -10.18
N PHE A 156 22.41 -15.24 -9.68
CA PHE A 156 22.32 -14.11 -8.76
C PHE A 156 22.94 -14.45 -7.41
N PHE A 157 22.72 -15.68 -6.90
CA PHE A 157 23.39 -16.12 -5.68
C PHE A 157 24.91 -16.24 -5.85
N SER A 158 25.38 -16.67 -7.02
CA SER A 158 26.81 -16.72 -7.33
C SER A 158 27.43 -15.30 -7.31
N LEU A 159 26.72 -14.34 -7.92
CA LEU A 159 27.13 -12.92 -7.90
C LEU A 159 27.15 -12.36 -6.47
N LEU A 160 26.13 -12.64 -5.66
CA LEU A 160 26.09 -12.22 -4.27
C LEU A 160 27.21 -12.82 -3.42
N LYS A 161 27.54 -14.11 -3.62
CA LYS A 161 28.67 -14.76 -2.93
C LYS A 161 29.99 -14.10 -3.31
N ALA A 162 30.23 -13.84 -4.59
CA ALA A 162 31.42 -13.15 -5.06
C ALA A 162 31.53 -11.72 -4.48
N GLY A 163 30.46 -10.94 -4.51
CA GLY A 163 30.39 -9.61 -3.93
C GLY A 163 30.63 -9.59 -2.41
N ASN A 164 30.12 -10.60 -1.70
CA ASN A 164 30.38 -10.74 -0.26
C ASN A 164 31.86 -11.10 0.04
N LYS A 165 32.46 -11.99 -0.77
CA LYS A 165 33.91 -12.32 -0.65
C LYS A 165 34.78 -11.09 -0.87
N LEU A 166 34.36 -10.19 -1.77
CA LEU A 166 35.04 -8.91 -2.04
C LEU A 166 34.66 -7.79 -1.04
N LYS A 167 33.91 -8.09 0.02
CA LYS A 167 33.41 -7.12 1.02
C LYS A 167 32.58 -5.97 0.42
N LEU A 168 32.06 -6.12 -0.80
CA LEU A 168 31.22 -5.11 -1.49
C LEU A 168 29.74 -5.20 -1.07
N ILE A 169 29.32 -6.30 -0.45
CA ILE A 169 27.93 -6.54 -0.07
C ILE A 169 27.85 -6.72 1.45
N ASN A 170 26.94 -5.95 2.07
CA ASN A 170 26.67 -6.06 3.50
C ASN A 170 25.93 -7.37 3.81
N GLN A 171 26.27 -8.01 4.94
CA GLN A 171 25.63 -9.24 5.40
C GLN A 171 24.10 -9.11 5.57
N SER A 172 23.59 -7.93 5.93
CA SER A 172 22.15 -7.67 6.03
C SER A 172 21.45 -7.78 4.67
N VAL A 173 22.08 -7.29 3.60
CA VAL A 173 21.59 -7.44 2.23
C VAL A 173 21.58 -8.92 1.83
N LEU A 174 22.62 -9.65 2.17
CA LEU A 174 22.70 -11.09 1.88
C LEU A 174 21.60 -11.88 2.61
N LYS A 175 21.36 -11.58 3.90
CA LYS A 175 20.29 -12.19 4.70
C LYS A 175 18.90 -11.89 4.13
N PHE A 176 18.62 -10.63 3.82
CA PHE A 176 17.38 -10.20 3.21
C PHE A 176 17.14 -10.90 1.87
N THR A 177 18.15 -10.89 1.01
CA THR A 177 18.05 -11.50 -0.32
C THR A 177 17.82 -13.02 -0.24
N ARG A 178 18.52 -13.70 0.67
CA ARG A 178 18.30 -15.15 0.90
C ARG A 178 16.87 -15.44 1.37
N HIS A 179 16.34 -14.64 2.27
CA HIS A 179 14.97 -14.83 2.78
C HIS A 179 13.92 -14.74 1.66
N TYR A 180 14.04 -13.73 0.78
CA TYR A 180 13.06 -13.51 -0.29
C TYR A 180 13.30 -14.33 -1.57
N ILE A 181 14.52 -14.81 -1.81
CA ILE A 181 14.87 -15.47 -3.08
C ILE A 181 15.09 -16.98 -2.94
N ASN A 182 15.34 -17.52 -1.74
CA ASN A 182 15.49 -18.98 -1.58
C ASN A 182 14.18 -19.73 -1.80
N ASP A 183 13.08 -19.25 -1.22
CA ASP A 183 11.78 -19.88 -1.38
C ASP A 183 11.18 -19.58 -2.76
N THR A 184 10.76 -20.63 -3.47
CA THR A 184 10.22 -20.51 -4.82
C THR A 184 8.89 -19.75 -4.86
N THR A 185 8.04 -19.94 -3.86
CA THR A 185 6.74 -19.27 -3.76
C THR A 185 6.93 -17.79 -3.43
N VAL A 186 7.79 -17.49 -2.44
CA VAL A 186 8.07 -16.12 -2.02
C VAL A 186 8.66 -15.29 -3.16
N ARG A 187 9.64 -15.82 -3.91
CA ARG A 187 10.24 -15.09 -5.04
C ARG A 187 9.30 -14.94 -6.23
N ARG A 188 8.44 -15.94 -6.50
CA ARG A 188 7.38 -15.84 -7.51
C ARG A 188 6.42 -14.71 -7.16
N LEU A 189 5.91 -14.71 -5.92
CA LEU A 189 5.02 -13.66 -5.43
C LEU A 189 5.69 -12.27 -5.42
N LEU A 190 7.00 -12.20 -5.13
CA LEU A 190 7.74 -10.94 -5.22
C LEU A 190 7.70 -10.37 -6.64
N TYR A 191 7.95 -11.20 -7.64
CA TYR A 191 7.89 -10.79 -9.05
C TYR A 191 6.48 -10.40 -9.48
N GLU A 192 5.50 -11.25 -9.17
CA GLU A 192 4.09 -11.03 -9.53
C GLU A 192 3.55 -9.74 -8.91
N ARG A 193 3.72 -9.55 -7.61
CA ARG A 193 3.27 -8.37 -6.87
C ARG A 193 3.93 -7.08 -7.36
N TRP A 194 5.25 -7.07 -7.49
CA TRP A 194 5.97 -5.88 -7.92
C TRP A 194 5.64 -5.50 -9.36
N THR A 195 5.60 -6.47 -10.26
CA THR A 195 5.31 -6.23 -11.67
C THR A 195 3.87 -5.78 -11.88
N THR A 196 2.92 -6.42 -11.20
CA THR A 196 1.49 -6.09 -11.32
C THR A 196 1.19 -4.69 -10.78
N MET A 197 1.76 -4.32 -9.65
CA MET A 197 1.53 -3.03 -9.01
C MET A 197 2.32 -1.86 -9.63
N ARG A 198 3.09 -2.10 -10.69
CA ARG A 198 3.98 -1.09 -11.32
C ARG A 198 3.25 0.11 -11.94
N ALA A 199 1.98 -0.08 -12.35
CA ALA A 199 1.19 1.01 -12.95
C ALA A 199 0.64 1.99 -11.92
N ILE A 200 0.62 1.64 -10.64
CA ILE A 200 0.17 2.51 -9.55
C ILE A 200 1.29 3.48 -9.20
N LYS A 201 1.25 4.68 -9.82
CA LYS A 201 2.28 5.72 -9.76
C LYS A 201 1.66 7.09 -9.47
N PRO A 202 1.37 7.41 -8.22
CA PRO A 202 0.77 8.69 -7.87
C PRO A 202 1.70 9.86 -8.24
N ASN A 203 1.13 10.89 -8.87
CA ASN A 203 1.83 12.13 -9.16
C ASN A 203 1.71 13.08 -7.96
N LEU A 204 2.74 13.17 -7.15
CA LEU A 204 2.72 13.94 -5.90
C LEU A 204 2.49 15.43 -6.11
N ALA A 205 2.99 16.01 -7.19
CA ALA A 205 2.77 17.42 -7.48
C ALA A 205 1.29 17.69 -7.82
N PHE A 206 0.67 16.83 -8.59
CA PHE A 206 -0.75 16.91 -8.91
C PHE A 206 -1.63 16.64 -7.68
N ILE A 207 -1.29 15.63 -6.87
CA ILE A 207 -1.97 15.34 -5.60
C ILE A 207 -1.98 16.55 -4.67
N LYS A 208 -0.86 17.25 -4.51
CA LYS A 208 -0.81 18.48 -3.70
C LYS A 208 -1.72 19.59 -4.24
N LYS A 209 -1.88 19.69 -5.56
CA LYS A 209 -2.86 20.63 -6.17
C LYS A 209 -4.29 20.23 -5.79
N LEU A 210 -4.63 18.95 -5.87
CA LEU A 210 -5.96 18.44 -5.50
C LEU A 210 -6.25 18.62 -4.00
N ILE A 211 -5.27 18.35 -3.13
CA ILE A 211 -5.39 18.56 -1.69
C ILE A 211 -5.76 20.02 -1.38
N ARG A 212 -5.08 20.99 -2.00
CA ARG A 212 -5.42 22.42 -1.83
C ARG A 212 -6.77 22.79 -2.43
N ALA A 213 -7.05 22.31 -3.65
CA ALA A 213 -8.28 22.65 -4.37
C ALA A 213 -9.55 22.15 -3.68
N HIS A 214 -9.47 20.98 -3.03
CA HIS A 214 -10.61 20.33 -2.37
C HIS A 214 -10.54 20.37 -0.84
N ASN A 215 -9.55 21.07 -0.24
CA ASN A 215 -9.32 21.14 1.20
C ASN A 215 -9.25 19.74 1.86
N LEU A 216 -8.55 18.80 1.21
CA LEU A 216 -8.52 17.39 1.63
C LEU A 216 -7.57 17.18 2.81
N PRO A 217 -8.05 16.73 3.98
CA PRO A 217 -7.18 16.39 5.10
C PRO A 217 -6.33 15.16 4.77
N VAL A 218 -5.03 15.27 5.04
CA VAL A 218 -4.08 14.14 4.96
C VAL A 218 -3.41 13.97 6.31
N ARG A 219 -3.40 12.78 6.84
CA ARG A 219 -2.79 12.42 8.12
C ARG A 219 -1.69 11.39 7.87
N LEU A 220 -0.46 11.72 8.26
CA LEU A 220 0.69 10.85 8.11
C LEU A 220 1.13 10.33 9.47
N LEU A 221 1.36 9.02 9.59
CA LEU A 221 1.94 8.38 10.77
C LEU A 221 3.19 7.59 10.36
N TYR A 222 4.29 7.80 11.07
CA TYR A 222 5.54 7.08 10.86
C TYR A 222 6.13 6.55 12.15
N GLY A 223 6.87 5.45 12.03
CA GLY A 223 7.77 5.02 13.09
C GLY A 223 9.10 5.78 13.03
N GLN A 224 9.58 6.28 14.17
CA GLN A 224 10.85 6.99 14.27
C GLN A 224 12.04 6.13 13.81
N TYR A 225 11.97 4.83 14.05
CA TYR A 225 13.04 3.87 13.73
C TYR A 225 12.78 3.13 12.42
N ASP A 226 11.86 3.62 11.58
CA ASP A 226 11.56 3.00 10.29
C ASP A 226 12.76 3.15 9.34
N ARG A 227 13.37 2.00 9.01
CA ARG A 227 14.50 1.91 8.07
C ARG A 227 14.07 1.62 6.64
N ILE A 228 12.79 1.30 6.42
CA ILE A 228 12.22 0.98 5.12
C ILE A 228 11.67 2.25 4.48
N ILE A 229 10.77 2.94 5.19
CA ILE A 229 10.16 4.19 4.73
C ILE A 229 10.33 5.27 5.80
N ARG A 230 11.39 6.06 5.64
CA ARG A 230 11.81 7.04 6.64
C ARG A 230 10.83 8.21 6.77
N PRO A 231 10.64 8.76 7.98
CA PRO A 231 9.75 9.91 8.22
C PRO A 231 10.07 11.16 7.38
N GLU A 232 11.33 11.37 7.01
CA GLU A 232 11.74 12.54 6.19
C GLU A 232 11.04 12.56 4.81
N ARG A 233 10.52 11.41 4.35
CA ARG A 233 9.70 11.37 3.12
C ARG A 233 8.34 12.04 3.35
N GLY A 234 7.73 11.83 4.51
CA GLY A 234 6.50 12.49 4.93
C GLY A 234 6.70 14.00 5.08
N GLU A 235 7.80 14.44 5.70
CA GLU A 235 8.14 15.85 5.82
C GLU A 235 8.29 16.52 4.44
N LYS A 236 8.97 15.88 3.50
CA LYS A 236 9.09 16.40 2.13
C LYS A 236 7.75 16.48 1.41
N PHE A 237 6.88 15.49 1.62
CA PHE A 237 5.55 15.50 1.03
C PHE A 237 4.69 16.62 1.63
N ARG A 238 4.75 16.83 2.94
CA ARG A 238 3.96 17.85 3.65
C ARG A 238 4.25 19.29 3.20
N ARG A 239 5.48 19.57 2.76
CA ARG A 239 5.89 20.93 2.34
C ARG A 239 4.97 21.50 1.26
N GLY A 240 4.40 22.68 1.55
CA GLY A 240 3.47 23.43 0.69
C GLY A 240 2.02 22.95 0.76
N ILE A 241 1.69 22.05 1.71
CA ILE A 241 0.31 21.64 2.05
C ILE A 241 0.15 21.49 3.57
N GLU A 242 0.93 22.20 4.35
CA GLU A 242 1.01 22.06 5.82
C GLU A 242 -0.35 22.27 6.50
N SER A 243 -1.17 23.19 5.98
CA SER A 243 -2.52 23.45 6.49
C SER A 243 -3.49 22.28 6.36
N PHE A 244 -3.20 21.34 5.45
CA PHE A 244 -4.05 20.18 5.16
C PHE A 244 -3.40 18.86 5.58
N CYS A 245 -2.07 18.85 5.79
CA CYS A 245 -1.30 17.63 6.01
C CYS A 245 -0.59 17.68 7.36
N THR A 246 -0.99 16.81 8.30
CA THR A 246 -0.27 16.59 9.57
C THR A 246 0.70 15.42 9.46
N LEU A 247 1.76 15.44 10.27
CA LEU A 247 2.73 14.36 10.38
C LEU A 247 2.94 14.02 11.85
N HIS A 248 2.71 12.76 12.18
CA HIS A 248 2.93 12.17 13.50
C HIS A 248 4.05 11.14 13.43
N ILE A 249 4.94 11.17 14.42
CA ILE A 249 6.07 10.23 14.51
C ILE A 249 5.99 9.54 15.86
N ILE A 250 5.96 8.22 15.88
CA ILE A 250 5.85 7.39 17.08
C ILE A 250 7.09 6.52 17.29
N GLN A 251 7.32 6.09 18.51
CA GLN A 251 8.49 5.31 18.94
C GLN A 251 8.38 3.84 18.49
N THR A 252 8.44 3.58 17.16
CA THR A 252 8.37 2.23 16.60
C THR A 252 9.17 2.12 15.29
N GLY A 253 9.27 0.91 14.73
CA GLY A 253 9.81 0.67 13.39
C GLY A 253 8.75 0.85 12.29
N HIS A 254 8.90 0.10 11.17
CA HIS A 254 7.99 0.17 10.02
C HIS A 254 6.57 -0.29 10.32
N GLN A 255 6.40 -1.26 11.24
CA GLN A 255 5.10 -1.84 11.55
C GLN A 255 4.30 -0.93 12.48
N VAL A 256 3.70 0.11 11.91
CA VAL A 256 2.83 1.06 12.61
C VAL A 256 1.37 0.60 12.65
N LEU A 257 0.94 -0.28 11.76
CA LEU A 257 -0.41 -0.87 11.73
C LEU A 257 -0.47 -2.08 12.67
N GLN A 258 -0.57 -1.82 13.98
CA GLN A 258 -0.69 -2.86 15.02
C GLN A 258 -1.61 -2.37 16.13
N GLU A 259 -2.30 -3.29 16.83
CA GLU A 259 -3.23 -2.95 17.90
C GLU A 259 -2.59 -2.14 19.03
N LYS A 260 -1.32 -2.39 19.37
CA LYS A 260 -0.57 -1.59 20.36
C LYS A 260 -0.40 -0.12 20.00
N GLN A 261 -0.58 0.25 18.73
CA GLN A 261 -0.49 1.63 18.23
C GLN A 261 -1.89 2.25 18.00
N VAL A 262 -2.95 1.60 18.43
CA VAL A 262 -4.33 2.01 18.18
C VAL A 262 -4.61 3.43 18.71
N LYS A 263 -4.02 3.80 19.85
CA LYS A 263 -4.15 5.13 20.45
C LYS A 263 -3.58 6.26 19.59
N GLU A 264 -2.65 5.92 18.70
CA GLU A 264 -2.03 6.86 17.75
C GLU A 264 -2.76 6.88 16.40
N ILE A 265 -3.38 5.75 16.02
CA ILE A 265 -4.07 5.61 14.73
C ILE A 265 -5.47 6.23 14.76
N ILE A 266 -6.26 5.95 15.81
CA ILE A 266 -7.67 6.37 15.90
C ILE A 266 -7.81 7.90 15.82
N PRO A 267 -7.06 8.73 16.55
CA PRO A 267 -7.21 10.18 16.45
C PRO A 267 -6.97 10.73 15.04
N LEU A 268 -6.17 10.05 14.22
CA LEU A 268 -5.93 10.44 12.81
C LEU A 268 -7.11 10.09 11.90
N ILE A 269 -7.90 9.11 12.28
CA ILE A 269 -9.11 8.72 11.56
C ILE A 269 -10.26 9.65 11.93
N GLU A 270 -10.37 10.05 13.19
CA GLU A 270 -11.48 10.85 13.69
C GLU A 270 -11.31 12.36 13.44
N SER A 271 -10.05 12.87 13.36
CA SER A 271 -9.73 14.31 13.17
C SER A 271 -9.99 14.80 11.71
#